data_aed40b8da61822b0e530a0c5b17fa2d0
#
_entry.id   aed40b8da61822b0e530a0c5b17fa2d0
#
_cell.length_a   1.000
_cell.length_b   1.000
_cell.length_c   1.000
_cell.angle_alpha   90.00
_cell.angle_beta   90.00
_cell.angle_gamma   90.00
#
_symmetry.space_group_name_H-M   'P 1'
#
loop_
_entity.id
_entity.type
_entity.pdbx_description
1 polymer ?
#
loop_
_entity_poly.entity_id
_entity_poly.type
_entity_poly.pdbx_seq_one_letter_code
_entity_poly.pdbx_strand_id
1 'polypeptide(L)'
;MKNKSEFRGHEVIQFALSLGLSLLLSCTFSVAQPGSSDKFELNDTHFHLTNYIQQGTDIHEFLKIMGTKVGRVALFGIPLQQEWSHQNSGDLAPTYYLQTDAPLYYYSFTDAYIAMVYRSLSKKDQARFDPMITGFNPADMYAADHIRRVLQTFPGVFSGIGEFTIHKEFVSSKVAGETASLLNPALDRLLDFAGTVGLAVLIHNDMDVPFAPEGSQPAYLDQMKALLKRHPNTTIIWAHTGMGRVVRPVTNHAAQLAEILSDPQFSHVYFDISWNEVAKYLVATPESTRVAADLINRYPDRFLFGTDEVAPKNQEQYLRVYYQYQPLWKLLDEKTRDKVLKGNYERIFDGARQKVRAWETAQGLNTK
;
A
#
# COMPACT_ATOMS: atom_id res chain seq x y z
N MET A 1 43.07 -59.28 44.50
CA MET A 1 44.50 -59.10 44.97
C MET A 1 44.78 -57.61 44.90
N LYS A 2 44.90 -57.03 46.07
CA LYS A 2 46.01 -56.20 46.55
C LYS A 2 46.34 -54.96 45.72
N ASN A 3 46.50 -53.77 46.17
CA ASN A 3 46.59 -53.06 47.45
C ASN A 3 46.79 -51.62 47.13
N LYS A 4 46.12 -50.66 47.84
CA LYS A 4 46.71 -49.72 48.79
C LYS A 4 47.88 -48.91 48.22
N SER A 5 47.99 -47.58 48.40
CA SER A 5 47.90 -46.72 49.61
C SER A 5 48.02 -45.26 49.12
N GLU A 6 47.28 -44.34 49.63
CA GLU A 6 47.64 -43.34 50.69
C GLU A 6 48.95 -42.59 50.46
N PHE A 7 48.94 -41.27 50.36
CA PHE A 7 49.30 -40.35 51.40
C PHE A 7 49.15 -38.86 51.03
N ARG A 8 48.47 -38.14 51.85
CA ARG A 8 48.49 -36.80 52.35
C ARG A 8 49.57 -35.82 51.87
N GLY A 9 49.18 -34.58 51.71
CA GLY A 9 50.02 -33.39 51.83
C GLY A 9 49.18 -32.08 51.68
N HIS A 10 48.92 -31.45 52.82
CA HIS A 10 48.41 -30.08 52.94
C HIS A 10 49.47 -29.08 52.46
N GLU A 11 49.03 -27.95 51.86
CA GLU A 11 49.40 -26.57 52.19
C GLU A 11 48.71 -25.65 51.19
N VAL A 12 47.77 -24.83 51.61
CA VAL A 12 47.83 -23.43 52.07
C VAL A 12 47.91 -22.41 50.92
N ILE A 13 46.77 -21.85 50.67
CA ILE A 13 46.39 -20.46 50.37
C ILE A 13 47.40 -19.56 49.62
N GLN A 14 46.95 -19.05 48.47
CA GLN A 14 47.05 -17.63 48.13
C GLN A 14 45.91 -17.16 47.25
N PHE A 15 45.17 -16.18 47.76
CA PHE A 15 44.17 -15.39 47.05
C PHE A 15 44.87 -14.55 45.97
N ALA A 16 44.46 -14.68 44.73
CA ALA A 16 44.69 -13.69 43.70
C ALA A 16 43.35 -13.30 43.09
N LEU A 17 42.85 -12.14 43.47
CA LEU A 17 41.76 -11.45 42.77
C LEU A 17 42.28 -11.05 41.40
N SER A 18 41.81 -11.71 40.36
CA SER A 18 41.88 -11.17 38.99
C SER A 18 40.54 -10.54 38.65
N LEU A 19 40.51 -9.21 38.65
CA LEU A 19 39.42 -8.43 38.03
C LEU A 19 39.32 -8.78 36.54
N GLY A 20 38.36 -9.62 36.18
CA GLY A 20 37.97 -9.82 34.80
C GLY A 20 37.11 -8.64 34.35
N LEU A 21 37.72 -7.67 33.65
CA LEU A 21 37.05 -6.58 32.99
C LEU A 21 36.31 -7.15 31.77
N SER A 22 35.03 -7.51 31.94
CA SER A 22 34.16 -7.87 30.85
C SER A 22 33.86 -6.62 30.04
N LEU A 23 34.53 -6.43 28.89
CA LEU A 23 34.14 -5.48 27.87
C LEU A 23 32.82 -5.97 27.23
N LEU A 24 31.71 -5.46 27.73
CA LEU A 24 30.46 -5.49 27.00
C LEU A 24 30.60 -4.56 25.79
N LEU A 25 30.90 -5.13 24.63
CA LEU A 25 30.73 -4.44 23.34
C LEU A 25 29.23 -4.19 23.14
N SER A 26 28.77 -3.04 23.61
CA SER A 26 27.45 -2.51 23.23
C SER A 26 27.52 -2.14 21.77
N CYS A 27 27.14 -3.06 20.88
CA CYS A 27 26.77 -2.69 19.52
C CYS A 27 25.56 -1.77 19.59
N THR A 28 25.79 -0.48 19.69
CA THR A 28 24.76 0.52 19.40
C THR A 28 24.49 0.43 17.90
N PHE A 29 23.44 -0.29 17.54
CA PHE A 29 22.84 -0.12 16.22
C PHE A 29 22.39 1.34 16.17
N SER A 30 23.14 2.15 15.45
CA SER A 30 22.70 3.47 15.04
C SER A 30 21.52 3.25 14.10
N VAL A 31 20.31 3.26 14.65
CA VAL A 31 19.10 3.44 13.86
C VAL A 31 19.27 4.81 13.24
N ALA A 32 19.53 4.85 11.94
CA ALA A 32 19.50 6.10 11.19
C ALA A 32 18.14 6.77 11.49
N GLN A 33 18.16 7.89 12.19
CA GLN A 33 16.97 8.69 12.37
C GLN A 33 16.43 9.02 10.98
N PRO A 34 15.13 8.78 10.73
CA PRO A 34 14.51 9.28 9.51
C PRO A 34 14.77 10.79 9.46
N GLY A 35 15.35 11.26 8.36
CA GLY A 35 15.53 12.70 8.15
C GLY A 35 14.17 13.38 8.34
N SER A 36 14.14 14.46 9.14
CA SER A 36 12.96 15.12 9.64
C SER A 36 11.84 15.23 8.59
N SER A 37 10.75 14.51 8.82
CA SER A 37 9.50 14.58 8.03
C SER A 37 8.89 15.99 8.03
N ASP A 38 9.33 16.86 8.92
CA ASP A 38 8.86 18.25 9.08
C ASP A 38 9.08 19.12 7.84
N LYS A 39 9.89 18.68 6.89
CA LYS A 39 10.22 19.46 5.69
C LYS A 39 9.16 19.39 4.60
N PHE A 40 8.38 18.30 4.55
CA PHE A 40 7.41 18.04 3.48
C PHE A 40 5.98 18.19 3.98
N GLU A 41 5.08 18.62 3.07
CA GLU A 41 3.67 18.84 3.42
C GLU A 41 2.88 17.52 3.48
N LEU A 42 3.22 16.56 2.61
CA LEU A 42 2.48 15.30 2.47
C LEU A 42 3.34 14.15 1.94
N ASN A 43 2.84 12.94 2.14
CA ASN A 43 3.23 11.71 1.44
C ASN A 43 2.03 11.21 0.62
N ASP A 44 2.30 10.48 -0.45
CA ASP A 44 1.28 10.00 -1.39
C ASP A 44 1.21 8.47 -1.39
N THR A 45 0.08 7.92 -0.91
CA THR A 45 -0.13 6.46 -0.84
C THR A 45 -0.60 5.83 -2.13
N HIS A 46 -0.94 6.64 -3.15
CA HIS A 46 -1.60 6.14 -4.34
C HIS A 46 -1.16 6.91 -5.58
N PHE A 47 -0.12 6.41 -6.26
CA PHE A 47 0.43 7.11 -7.41
C PHE A 47 0.88 6.16 -8.52
N HIS A 48 0.37 6.41 -9.73
CA HIS A 48 0.71 5.68 -10.94
C HIS A 48 1.76 6.43 -11.76
N LEU A 49 2.99 5.92 -11.80
CA LEU A 49 4.05 6.51 -12.63
C LEU A 49 3.75 6.37 -14.11
N THR A 50 3.10 5.30 -14.50
CA THR A 50 2.81 4.97 -15.90
C THR A 50 1.32 4.90 -16.17
N ASN A 51 0.95 5.10 -17.43
CA ASN A 51 -0.39 4.89 -17.94
C ASN A 51 -0.63 3.43 -18.38
N TYR A 52 -1.75 3.17 -19.03
CA TYR A 52 -2.22 1.83 -19.40
C TYR A 52 -1.35 1.08 -20.42
N ILE A 53 -0.49 1.77 -21.14
CA ILE A 53 0.49 1.14 -22.05
C ILE A 53 1.93 1.21 -21.51
N GLN A 54 2.05 1.41 -20.19
CA GLN A 54 3.31 1.50 -19.46
C GLN A 54 4.20 2.66 -19.92
N GLN A 55 3.58 3.73 -20.42
CA GLN A 55 4.23 5.01 -20.67
C GLN A 55 3.88 5.99 -19.56
N GLY A 56 4.81 6.85 -19.21
CA GLY A 56 4.56 7.80 -18.14
C GLY A 56 5.61 8.87 -18.00
N THR A 57 5.60 9.49 -16.83
CA THR A 57 6.55 10.51 -16.46
C THR A 57 7.89 9.86 -16.14
N ASP A 58 8.98 10.40 -16.71
CA ASP A 58 10.32 10.01 -16.29
C ASP A 58 10.50 10.20 -14.78
N ILE A 59 11.14 9.25 -14.10
CA ILE A 59 11.24 9.27 -12.63
C ILE A 59 12.03 10.48 -12.09
N HIS A 60 13.02 10.98 -12.84
CA HIS A 60 13.79 12.17 -12.44
C HIS A 60 12.98 13.44 -12.66
N GLU A 61 12.14 13.49 -13.71
CA GLU A 61 11.17 14.56 -13.89
C GLU A 61 10.09 14.52 -12.82
N PHE A 62 9.63 13.33 -12.44
CA PHE A 62 8.67 13.19 -11.36
C PHE A 62 9.22 13.68 -10.01
N LEU A 63 10.51 13.43 -9.72
CA LEU A 63 11.16 14.01 -8.54
C LEU A 63 11.12 15.55 -8.54
N LYS A 64 11.25 16.18 -9.71
CA LYS A 64 11.10 17.64 -9.83
C LYS A 64 9.65 18.08 -9.61
N ILE A 65 8.69 17.31 -10.13
CA ILE A 65 7.24 17.54 -9.94
C ILE A 65 6.87 17.43 -8.45
N MET A 66 7.38 16.43 -7.73
CA MET A 66 7.20 16.30 -6.27
C MET A 66 7.71 17.54 -5.53
N GLY A 67 8.84 18.08 -5.98
CA GLY A 67 9.46 19.28 -5.41
C GLY A 67 9.74 19.16 -3.91
N THR A 68 9.42 20.23 -3.18
CA THR A 68 9.55 20.34 -1.72
C THR A 68 8.27 20.04 -0.97
N LYS A 69 7.15 19.77 -1.66
CA LYS A 69 5.85 19.53 -1.03
C LYS A 69 5.66 18.07 -0.67
N VAL A 70 6.03 17.14 -1.54
CA VAL A 70 5.78 15.71 -1.36
C VAL A 70 7.04 15.03 -0.84
N GLY A 71 6.93 14.34 0.26
CA GLY A 71 8.04 13.62 0.89
C GLY A 71 8.29 12.27 0.26
N ARG A 72 7.35 11.36 0.40
CA ARG A 72 7.42 9.97 -0.08
C ARG A 72 6.20 9.59 -0.89
N VAL A 73 6.37 8.61 -1.76
CA VAL A 73 5.33 8.15 -2.69
C VAL A 73 5.33 6.63 -2.77
N ALA A 74 4.16 6.02 -2.57
CA ALA A 74 3.93 4.63 -2.96
C ALA A 74 3.85 4.57 -4.49
N LEU A 75 4.87 3.96 -5.10
CA LEU A 75 5.15 4.05 -6.53
C LEU A 75 4.81 2.76 -7.24
N PHE A 76 3.89 2.82 -8.18
CA PHE A 76 3.54 1.67 -9.01
C PHE A 76 3.15 2.10 -10.43
N GLY A 77 3.03 1.12 -11.32
CA GLY A 77 2.48 1.33 -12.65
C GLY A 77 0.96 1.24 -12.65
N ILE A 78 0.39 0.89 -13.79
CA ILE A 78 -1.05 0.61 -13.88
C ILE A 78 -1.29 -0.89 -13.63
N PRO A 79 -2.27 -1.24 -12.78
CA PRO A 79 -2.64 -2.61 -12.52
C PRO A 79 -3.27 -3.28 -13.74
N LEU A 80 -3.32 -4.61 -13.72
CA LEU A 80 -4.15 -5.37 -14.65
C LEU A 80 -5.58 -4.89 -14.54
N GLN A 81 -6.09 -4.37 -15.62
CA GLN A 81 -7.47 -3.93 -15.75
C GLN A 81 -8.11 -4.58 -16.98
N GLN A 82 -9.37 -4.26 -17.20
CA GLN A 82 -10.11 -4.85 -18.29
C GLN A 82 -9.53 -4.42 -19.63
N GLU A 83 -9.26 -5.39 -20.49
CA GLU A 83 -9.11 -5.14 -21.93
C GLU A 83 -10.43 -4.62 -22.52
N TRP A 84 -10.38 -3.54 -23.27
CA TRP A 84 -11.52 -3.16 -24.08
C TRP A 84 -11.60 -4.07 -25.29
N SER A 85 -12.61 -4.91 -25.33
CA SER A 85 -12.97 -5.63 -26.53
C SER A 85 -14.42 -5.36 -26.86
N HIS A 86 -14.73 -5.25 -28.14
CA HIS A 86 -16.10 -5.04 -28.63
C HIS A 86 -17.05 -6.16 -28.14
N GLN A 87 -16.54 -7.38 -28.00
CA GLN A 87 -17.29 -8.52 -27.46
C GLN A 87 -17.74 -8.30 -26.02
N ASN A 88 -16.90 -7.62 -25.20
CA ASN A 88 -17.14 -7.45 -23.75
C ASN A 88 -18.02 -6.21 -23.45
N SER A 89 -17.84 -5.13 -24.19
CA SER A 89 -18.47 -3.84 -23.87
C SER A 89 -19.04 -3.09 -25.08
N GLY A 90 -19.12 -3.73 -26.25
CA GLY A 90 -19.60 -3.10 -27.48
C GLY A 90 -18.74 -1.88 -27.84
N ASP A 91 -19.39 -0.81 -28.30
CA ASP A 91 -18.72 0.45 -28.65
C ASP A 91 -18.34 1.30 -27.43
N LEU A 92 -18.67 0.85 -26.21
CA LEU A 92 -18.37 1.57 -25.01
C LEU A 92 -16.93 1.24 -24.53
N ALA A 93 -15.97 2.09 -24.89
CA ALA A 93 -14.63 2.01 -24.35
C ALA A 93 -14.64 2.31 -22.85
N PRO A 94 -13.91 1.54 -22.04
CA PRO A 94 -13.66 1.90 -20.65
C PRO A 94 -13.04 3.29 -20.57
N THR A 95 -13.61 4.19 -19.79
CA THR A 95 -13.25 5.62 -19.81
C THR A 95 -11.83 5.96 -19.37
N TYR A 96 -11.20 5.07 -18.67
CA TYR A 96 -9.81 5.24 -18.23
C TYR A 96 -8.79 4.75 -19.22
N TYR A 97 -9.22 3.87 -20.08
CA TYR A 97 -8.31 3.21 -20.97
C TYR A 97 -8.20 4.07 -22.18
N LEU A 98 -7.00 4.18 -22.61
CA LEU A 98 -6.76 4.69 -23.93
C LEU A 98 -7.76 4.04 -24.88
N GLN A 99 -8.24 4.77 -25.84
CA GLN A 99 -9.07 4.22 -26.91
C GLN A 99 -8.26 3.20 -27.71
N THR A 100 -8.02 2.08 -27.08
CA THR A 100 -7.14 1.03 -27.60
C THR A 100 -7.58 -0.31 -27.05
N ASP A 101 -7.50 -1.33 -27.89
CA ASP A 101 -7.61 -2.73 -27.58
C ASP A 101 -6.25 -3.34 -27.17
N ALA A 102 -5.40 -2.53 -26.55
CA ALA A 102 -4.07 -2.94 -26.09
C ALA A 102 -4.15 -4.24 -25.29
N PRO A 103 -3.39 -5.27 -25.69
CA PRO A 103 -3.44 -6.57 -25.04
C PRO A 103 -3.02 -6.52 -23.57
N LEU A 104 -3.61 -7.36 -22.75
CA LEU A 104 -3.36 -7.46 -21.30
C LEU A 104 -1.89 -7.72 -20.94
N TYR A 105 -1.07 -8.25 -21.83
CA TYR A 105 0.34 -8.54 -21.54
C TYR A 105 1.18 -7.29 -21.21
N TYR A 106 0.71 -6.08 -21.51
CA TYR A 106 1.45 -4.87 -21.11
C TYR A 106 1.62 -4.76 -19.60
N TYR A 107 0.70 -5.25 -18.81
CA TYR A 107 0.81 -5.22 -17.34
C TYR A 107 1.99 -6.05 -16.82
N SER A 108 2.37 -7.13 -17.49
CA SER A 108 3.45 -8.01 -17.05
C SER A 108 4.82 -7.34 -17.03
N PHE A 109 4.99 -6.25 -17.76
CA PHE A 109 6.22 -5.48 -17.80
C PHE A 109 6.27 -4.39 -16.71
N THR A 110 5.14 -4.00 -16.14
CA THR A 110 5.04 -2.83 -15.26
C THR A 110 5.97 -2.90 -14.05
N ASP A 111 6.04 -4.02 -13.34
CA ASP A 111 6.87 -4.16 -12.14
C ASP A 111 8.37 -4.14 -12.48
N ALA A 112 8.77 -4.75 -13.57
CA ALA A 112 10.15 -4.70 -14.05
C ALA A 112 10.57 -3.26 -14.39
N TYR A 113 9.68 -2.52 -15.06
CA TYR A 113 9.91 -1.11 -15.38
C TYR A 113 10.05 -0.27 -14.10
N ILE A 114 9.13 -0.38 -13.16
CA ILE A 114 9.20 0.32 -11.87
C ILE A 114 10.49 -0.01 -11.11
N ALA A 115 10.88 -1.29 -11.07
CA ALA A 115 12.12 -1.70 -10.42
C ALA A 115 13.36 -1.10 -11.08
N MET A 116 13.40 -1.05 -12.40
CA MET A 116 14.51 -0.49 -13.17
C MET A 116 14.64 1.03 -12.95
N VAL A 117 13.54 1.78 -13.02
CA VAL A 117 13.57 3.23 -12.81
C VAL A 117 13.90 3.57 -11.35
N TYR A 118 13.38 2.82 -10.39
CA TYR A 118 13.77 2.98 -8.99
C TYR A 118 15.27 2.75 -8.77
N ARG A 119 15.83 1.70 -9.36
CA ARG A 119 17.27 1.38 -9.25
C ARG A 119 18.17 2.39 -9.94
N SER A 120 17.67 3.15 -10.92
CA SER A 120 18.41 4.22 -11.57
C SER A 120 18.64 5.45 -10.67
N LEU A 121 17.84 5.57 -9.60
CA LEU A 121 17.93 6.68 -8.67
C LEU A 121 19.11 6.57 -7.70
N SER A 122 19.61 7.70 -7.22
CA SER A 122 20.53 7.74 -6.08
C SER A 122 19.87 7.16 -4.83
N LYS A 123 20.67 6.66 -3.88
CA LYS A 123 20.13 6.13 -2.59
C LYS A 123 19.30 7.18 -1.84
N LYS A 124 19.67 8.46 -1.93
CA LYS A 124 18.92 9.57 -1.36
C LYS A 124 17.53 9.70 -2.00
N ASP A 125 17.46 9.59 -3.32
CA ASP A 125 16.22 9.73 -4.07
C ASP A 125 15.36 8.46 -3.96
N GLN A 126 15.97 7.26 -3.91
CA GLN A 126 15.28 6.01 -3.60
C GLN A 126 14.52 6.07 -2.28
N ALA A 127 15.04 6.77 -1.28
CA ALA A 127 14.37 6.94 0.02
C ALA A 127 13.03 7.70 -0.07
N ARG A 128 12.77 8.37 -1.18
CA ARG A 128 11.49 9.07 -1.44
C ARG A 128 10.42 8.18 -2.06
N PHE A 129 10.71 6.91 -2.32
CA PHE A 129 9.77 6.01 -2.98
C PHE A 129 9.62 4.70 -2.21
N ASP A 130 8.40 4.18 -2.22
CA ASP A 130 8.04 2.85 -1.76
C ASP A 130 7.39 2.08 -2.91
N PRO A 131 8.20 1.42 -3.76
CA PRO A 131 7.67 0.68 -4.91
C PRO A 131 6.75 -0.46 -4.48
N MET A 132 5.66 -0.65 -5.25
CA MET A 132 4.67 -1.70 -5.06
C MET A 132 4.52 -2.53 -6.32
N ILE A 133 4.24 -3.82 -6.16
CA ILE A 133 4.00 -4.78 -7.25
C ILE A 133 2.54 -4.70 -7.66
N THR A 134 2.26 -4.46 -8.93
CA THR A 134 0.89 -4.40 -9.46
C THR A 134 0.67 -5.29 -10.70
N GLY A 135 1.74 -5.85 -11.28
CA GLY A 135 1.72 -6.61 -12.52
C GLY A 135 1.29 -8.07 -12.36
N PHE A 136 0.19 -8.34 -11.64
CA PHE A 136 -0.35 -9.68 -11.45
C PHE A 136 -1.87 -9.71 -11.66
N ASN A 137 -2.39 -10.90 -11.90
CA ASN A 137 -3.83 -11.13 -11.98
C ASN A 137 -4.36 -11.63 -10.62
N PRO A 138 -5.23 -10.88 -9.92
CA PRO A 138 -5.76 -11.29 -8.63
C PRO A 138 -6.71 -12.50 -8.68
N ALA A 139 -7.15 -12.92 -9.87
CA ALA A 139 -7.94 -14.14 -10.07
C ALA A 139 -7.08 -15.38 -10.36
N ASP A 140 -5.77 -15.22 -10.52
CA ASP A 140 -4.85 -16.32 -10.81
C ASP A 140 -4.37 -16.98 -9.50
N MET A 141 -4.58 -18.29 -9.38
CA MET A 141 -4.10 -19.10 -8.25
C MET A 141 -2.59 -19.06 -8.05
N TYR A 142 -1.82 -18.67 -9.07
CA TYR A 142 -0.36 -18.46 -9.02
C TYR A 142 0.07 -17.00 -8.82
N ALA A 143 -0.86 -16.08 -8.55
CA ALA A 143 -0.52 -14.68 -8.31
C ALA A 143 0.51 -14.49 -7.19
N ALA A 144 0.34 -15.20 -6.07
CA ALA A 144 1.29 -15.18 -4.95
C ALA A 144 2.69 -15.67 -5.35
N ASP A 145 2.76 -16.71 -6.19
CA ASP A 145 4.03 -17.26 -6.69
C ASP A 145 4.71 -16.31 -7.68
N HIS A 146 3.92 -15.58 -8.48
CA HIS A 146 4.43 -14.52 -9.35
C HIS A 146 5.02 -13.37 -8.51
N ILE A 147 4.30 -12.88 -7.50
CA ILE A 147 4.78 -11.82 -6.60
C ILE A 147 6.08 -12.25 -5.90
N ARG A 148 6.14 -13.49 -5.40
CA ARG A 148 7.38 -14.05 -4.82
C ARG A 148 8.54 -13.98 -5.81
N ARG A 149 8.31 -14.34 -7.08
CA ARG A 149 9.34 -14.31 -8.14
C ARG A 149 9.80 -12.89 -8.43
N VAL A 150 8.88 -11.91 -8.44
CA VAL A 150 9.22 -10.48 -8.60
C VAL A 150 10.12 -10.00 -7.45
N LEU A 151 9.77 -10.32 -6.19
CA LEU A 151 10.60 -10.01 -5.02
C LEU A 151 12.01 -10.63 -5.12
N GLN A 152 12.09 -11.89 -5.55
CA GLN A 152 13.36 -12.59 -5.73
C GLN A 152 14.22 -12.01 -6.88
N THR A 153 13.57 -11.51 -7.92
CA THR A 153 14.25 -10.90 -9.09
C THR A 153 14.76 -9.50 -8.78
N PHE A 154 14.02 -8.75 -7.97
CA PHE A 154 14.32 -7.36 -7.62
C PHE A 154 14.45 -7.15 -6.10
N PRO A 155 15.37 -7.86 -5.42
CA PRO A 155 15.53 -7.70 -3.98
C PRO A 155 15.88 -6.24 -3.61
N GLY A 156 15.37 -5.80 -2.50
CA GLY A 156 15.61 -4.45 -1.99
C GLY A 156 14.71 -3.36 -2.60
N VAL A 157 13.79 -3.71 -3.51
CA VAL A 157 12.97 -2.73 -4.23
C VAL A 157 11.60 -2.57 -3.60
N PHE A 158 10.78 -3.60 -3.67
CA PHE A 158 9.37 -3.52 -3.33
C PHE A 158 9.08 -3.61 -1.83
N SER A 159 8.01 -2.93 -1.39
CA SER A 159 7.51 -2.94 -0.01
C SER A 159 6.00 -3.20 0.07
N GLY A 160 5.32 -3.29 -1.06
CA GLY A 160 3.88 -3.53 -1.10
C GLY A 160 3.43 -4.20 -2.39
N ILE A 161 2.13 -4.47 -2.45
CA ILE A 161 1.40 -4.91 -3.63
C ILE A 161 0.18 -4.02 -3.85
N GLY A 162 -0.12 -3.71 -5.08
CA GLY A 162 -1.25 -2.85 -5.46
C GLY A 162 -0.80 -1.54 -6.13
N GLU A 163 -1.68 -0.65 -6.54
CA GLU A 163 -3.13 -0.93 -6.56
C GLU A 163 -3.41 -2.20 -7.40
N PHE A 164 -4.31 -3.04 -6.93
CA PHE A 164 -4.96 -4.04 -7.78
C PHE A 164 -6.48 -3.97 -7.60
N THR A 165 -7.21 -4.30 -8.64
CA THR A 165 -8.64 -4.02 -8.74
C THR A 165 -9.45 -5.32 -8.71
N ILE A 166 -10.50 -5.35 -7.90
CA ILE A 166 -11.51 -6.43 -7.92
C ILE A 166 -12.78 -5.92 -8.58
N HIS A 167 -13.51 -5.04 -7.95
CA HIS A 167 -14.65 -4.35 -8.54
C HIS A 167 -14.33 -2.86 -8.64
N LYS A 168 -14.36 -2.32 -9.84
CA LYS A 168 -14.13 -0.90 -10.15
C LYS A 168 -15.08 -0.48 -11.25
N GLU A 169 -16.19 0.12 -10.88
CA GLU A 169 -17.19 0.63 -11.81
C GLU A 169 -17.64 -0.44 -12.85
N PHE A 170 -17.44 -0.17 -14.15
CA PHE A 170 -17.69 -1.13 -15.23
C PHE A 170 -16.50 -2.05 -15.50
N VAL A 171 -15.43 -1.87 -14.76
CA VAL A 171 -14.15 -2.54 -14.96
C VAL A 171 -13.89 -3.42 -13.77
N SER A 172 -13.54 -4.64 -13.99
CA SER A 172 -12.93 -5.50 -13.00
C SER A 172 -11.68 -6.11 -13.60
N SER A 173 -10.75 -6.56 -12.79
CA SER A 173 -9.62 -7.32 -13.31
C SER A 173 -10.15 -8.52 -14.05
N LYS A 174 -10.04 -8.49 -15.39
CA LYS A 174 -10.54 -9.54 -16.25
C LYS A 174 -9.37 -10.19 -16.97
N VAL A 175 -9.35 -11.47 -16.86
CA VAL A 175 -8.66 -12.33 -17.83
C VAL A 175 -9.72 -12.94 -18.71
N ALA A 176 -9.39 -13.29 -19.93
CA ALA A 176 -10.33 -13.93 -20.85
C ALA A 176 -11.08 -15.07 -20.13
N GLY A 177 -12.39 -14.90 -19.99
CA GLY A 177 -13.28 -15.87 -19.36
C GLY A 177 -13.58 -15.68 -17.87
N GLU A 178 -12.86 -14.85 -17.12
CA GLU A 178 -13.12 -14.66 -15.69
C GLU A 178 -13.15 -13.18 -15.28
N THR A 179 -14.09 -12.88 -14.39
CA THR A 179 -14.13 -11.60 -13.66
C THR A 179 -13.52 -11.81 -12.29
N ALA A 180 -12.65 -10.92 -11.83
CA ALA A 180 -12.16 -10.96 -10.47
C ALA A 180 -13.32 -10.89 -9.48
N SER A 181 -13.21 -11.61 -8.38
CA SER A 181 -14.25 -11.71 -7.36
C SER A 181 -13.61 -11.73 -5.97
N LEU A 182 -14.25 -11.07 -5.01
CA LEU A 182 -13.87 -11.14 -3.58
C LEU A 182 -13.99 -12.56 -2.98
N LEU A 183 -14.71 -13.45 -3.69
CA LEU A 183 -14.88 -14.85 -3.30
C LEU A 183 -13.87 -15.78 -3.97
N ASN A 184 -12.99 -15.27 -4.83
CA ASN A 184 -12.01 -16.09 -5.51
C ASN A 184 -10.90 -16.53 -4.52
N PRO A 185 -10.63 -17.86 -4.37
CA PRO A 185 -9.60 -18.36 -3.46
C PRO A 185 -8.18 -17.91 -3.80
N ALA A 186 -7.94 -17.41 -5.01
CA ALA A 186 -6.67 -16.79 -5.37
C ALA A 186 -6.35 -15.58 -4.48
N LEU A 187 -7.38 -14.81 -4.08
CA LEU A 187 -7.20 -13.68 -3.16
C LEU A 187 -6.74 -14.14 -1.78
N ASP A 188 -7.30 -15.23 -1.25
CA ASP A 188 -6.86 -15.74 0.05
C ASP A 188 -5.38 -16.13 0.01
N ARG A 189 -4.93 -16.82 -1.04
CA ARG A 189 -3.50 -17.16 -1.23
C ARG A 189 -2.61 -15.92 -1.34
N LEU A 190 -3.07 -14.93 -2.09
CA LEU A 190 -2.36 -13.67 -2.31
C LEU A 190 -2.21 -12.89 -1.01
N LEU A 191 -3.30 -12.71 -0.27
CA LEU A 191 -3.32 -11.95 0.99
C LEU A 191 -2.56 -12.67 2.11
N ASP A 192 -2.65 -13.99 2.22
CA ASP A 192 -1.86 -14.78 3.16
C ASP A 192 -0.36 -14.66 2.89
N PHE A 193 0.03 -14.70 1.61
CA PHE A 193 1.42 -14.49 1.22
C PHE A 193 1.88 -13.07 1.56
N ALA A 194 1.07 -12.05 1.24
CA ALA A 194 1.37 -10.66 1.59
C ALA A 194 1.57 -10.48 3.10
N GLY A 195 0.71 -11.07 3.92
CA GLY A 195 0.83 -11.08 5.37
C GLY A 195 2.11 -11.77 5.86
N THR A 196 2.45 -12.91 5.27
CA THR A 196 3.68 -13.67 5.60
C THR A 196 4.95 -12.86 5.31
N VAL A 197 4.99 -12.15 4.20
CA VAL A 197 6.13 -11.29 3.80
C VAL A 197 6.12 -9.95 4.54
N GLY A 198 4.93 -9.49 4.92
CA GLY A 198 4.71 -8.17 5.53
C GLY A 198 4.56 -7.04 4.51
N LEU A 199 4.13 -7.36 3.29
CA LEU A 199 3.81 -6.39 2.25
C LEU A 199 2.60 -5.53 2.66
N ALA A 200 2.66 -4.22 2.40
CA ALA A 200 1.47 -3.38 2.41
C ALA A 200 0.61 -3.69 1.19
N VAL A 201 -0.69 -3.83 1.39
CA VAL A 201 -1.65 -4.17 0.31
C VAL A 201 -2.53 -2.98 0.03
N LEU A 202 -2.58 -2.51 -1.22
CA LEU A 202 -3.51 -1.50 -1.69
C LEU A 202 -4.51 -2.15 -2.64
N ILE A 203 -5.78 -2.25 -2.20
CA ILE A 203 -6.85 -2.92 -2.93
C ILE A 203 -7.94 -1.92 -3.33
N HIS A 204 -8.28 -1.90 -4.62
CA HIS A 204 -9.45 -1.20 -5.13
C HIS A 204 -10.63 -2.17 -5.17
N ASN A 205 -11.63 -1.86 -4.40
CA ASN A 205 -12.91 -2.56 -4.47
C ASN A 205 -14.03 -1.59 -4.14
N ASP A 206 -14.88 -1.30 -5.11
CA ASP A 206 -16.08 -0.51 -4.90
C ASP A 206 -17.03 -1.23 -3.93
N MET A 207 -17.71 -0.49 -3.05
CA MET A 207 -18.69 -1.08 -2.13
C MET A 207 -19.94 -1.58 -2.84
N ASP A 208 -20.26 -0.96 -3.99
CA ASP A 208 -21.50 -1.22 -4.71
C ASP A 208 -21.28 -1.26 -6.23
N VAL A 209 -22.33 -1.59 -6.96
CA VAL A 209 -22.36 -1.54 -8.42
C VAL A 209 -22.49 -0.10 -8.93
N PRO A 210 -22.05 0.18 -10.16
CA PRO A 210 -22.28 1.48 -10.80
C PRO A 210 -23.73 1.88 -10.80
N PHE A 211 -24.01 3.15 -10.47
CA PHE A 211 -25.37 3.72 -10.50
C PHE A 211 -26.41 2.96 -9.65
N ALA A 212 -25.97 2.32 -8.56
CA ALA A 212 -26.87 1.64 -7.64
C ALA A 212 -28.01 2.57 -7.18
N PRO A 213 -29.24 2.05 -7.06
CA PRO A 213 -30.37 2.82 -6.54
C PRO A 213 -30.10 3.31 -5.13
N GLU A 214 -30.54 4.53 -4.82
CA GLU A 214 -30.45 5.07 -3.48
C GLU A 214 -31.20 4.18 -2.48
N GLY A 215 -30.56 3.88 -1.33
CA GLY A 215 -31.12 3.02 -0.30
C GLY A 215 -30.99 1.51 -0.55
N SER A 216 -30.40 1.10 -1.69
CA SER A 216 -30.10 -0.32 -1.91
C SER A 216 -29.01 -0.83 -0.95
N GLN A 217 -29.00 -2.14 -0.72
CA GLN A 217 -27.89 -2.79 0.00
C GLN A 217 -26.65 -2.81 -0.90
N PRO A 218 -25.48 -2.40 -0.38
CA PRO A 218 -24.24 -2.43 -1.15
C PRO A 218 -23.88 -3.85 -1.59
N ALA A 219 -23.66 -4.04 -2.89
CA ALA A 219 -23.47 -5.36 -3.49
C ALA A 219 -22.22 -6.10 -2.98
N TYR A 220 -21.17 -5.38 -2.63
CA TYR A 220 -19.85 -5.97 -2.34
C TYR A 220 -19.38 -5.74 -0.90
N LEU A 221 -20.05 -4.90 -0.10
CA LEU A 221 -19.59 -4.52 1.23
C LEU A 221 -19.43 -5.72 2.19
N ASP A 222 -20.43 -6.61 2.24
CA ASP A 222 -20.37 -7.77 3.13
C ASP A 222 -19.32 -8.79 2.69
N GLN A 223 -19.14 -8.97 1.37
CA GLN A 223 -18.07 -9.81 0.82
C GLN A 223 -16.69 -9.24 1.18
N MET A 224 -16.52 -7.93 1.07
CA MET A 224 -15.27 -7.27 1.43
C MET A 224 -15.01 -7.38 2.94
N LYS A 225 -16.01 -7.14 3.81
CA LYS A 225 -15.87 -7.36 5.26
C LYS A 225 -15.45 -8.81 5.58
N ALA A 226 -16.04 -9.79 4.89
CA ALA A 226 -15.68 -11.19 5.06
C ALA A 226 -14.24 -11.50 4.62
N LEU A 227 -13.79 -10.93 3.49
CA LEU A 227 -12.41 -11.05 3.03
C LEU A 227 -11.44 -10.47 4.06
N LEU A 228 -11.69 -9.24 4.51
CA LEU A 228 -10.85 -8.54 5.48
C LEU A 228 -10.69 -9.35 6.79
N LYS A 229 -11.79 -9.91 7.32
CA LYS A 229 -11.76 -10.73 8.54
C LYS A 229 -10.93 -12.01 8.42
N ARG A 230 -10.83 -12.59 7.22
CA ARG A 230 -10.03 -13.80 7.00
C ARG A 230 -8.51 -13.53 7.02
N HIS A 231 -8.08 -12.28 6.80
CA HIS A 231 -6.66 -11.93 6.65
C HIS A 231 -6.16 -10.90 7.69
N PRO A 232 -6.31 -11.17 9.02
CA PRO A 232 -6.00 -10.22 10.09
C PRO A 232 -4.51 -9.88 10.20
N ASN A 233 -3.63 -10.68 9.60
CA ASN A 233 -2.18 -10.50 9.63
C ASN A 233 -1.66 -9.67 8.45
N THR A 234 -2.52 -9.24 7.54
CA THR A 234 -2.17 -8.51 6.33
C THR A 234 -2.56 -7.05 6.47
N THR A 235 -1.61 -6.14 6.36
CA THR A 235 -1.91 -4.70 6.34
C THR A 235 -2.60 -4.34 5.03
N ILE A 236 -3.86 -3.96 5.10
CA ILE A 236 -4.70 -3.66 3.92
C ILE A 236 -5.11 -2.19 3.92
N ILE A 237 -4.82 -1.49 2.83
CA ILE A 237 -5.31 -0.15 2.51
C ILE A 237 -6.43 -0.33 1.49
N TRP A 238 -7.66 -0.03 1.90
CA TRP A 238 -8.81 -0.06 0.99
C TRP A 238 -8.93 1.29 0.30
N ALA A 239 -8.69 1.27 -1.01
CA ALA A 239 -8.64 2.47 -1.84
C ALA A 239 -9.99 3.20 -1.87
N HIS A 240 -9.92 4.53 -1.93
CA HIS A 240 -11.04 5.43 -2.20
C HIS A 240 -12.22 5.30 -1.21
N THR A 241 -11.96 4.74 -0.02
CA THR A 241 -13.04 4.43 0.94
C THR A 241 -14.18 3.58 0.34
N GLY A 242 -13.85 2.75 -0.67
CA GLY A 242 -14.81 1.88 -1.37
C GLY A 242 -15.76 2.61 -2.35
N MET A 243 -15.41 3.82 -2.76
CA MET A 243 -16.15 4.59 -3.76
C MET A 243 -15.43 4.58 -5.12
N GLY A 244 -16.17 4.96 -6.18
CA GLY A 244 -15.65 5.13 -7.53
C GLY A 244 -16.26 6.33 -8.22
N ARG A 245 -15.87 6.59 -9.47
CA ARG A 245 -16.36 7.73 -10.26
C ARG A 245 -17.88 7.75 -10.38
N VAL A 246 -18.47 6.58 -10.57
CA VAL A 246 -19.92 6.36 -10.74
C VAL A 246 -20.48 5.42 -9.66
N VAL A 247 -19.67 5.03 -8.71
CA VAL A 247 -20.09 4.35 -7.47
C VAL A 247 -20.09 5.38 -6.36
N ARG A 248 -21.28 5.90 -6.09
CA ARG A 248 -21.49 6.97 -5.10
C ARG A 248 -21.32 6.44 -3.67
N PRO A 249 -21.17 7.33 -2.67
CA PRO A 249 -21.29 6.91 -1.28
C PRO A 249 -22.58 6.12 -1.05
N VAL A 250 -22.45 4.93 -0.50
CA VAL A 250 -23.60 4.09 -0.13
C VAL A 250 -24.42 4.78 0.98
N THR A 251 -25.65 4.35 1.19
CA THR A 251 -26.48 4.88 2.27
C THR A 251 -25.74 4.74 3.61
N ASN A 252 -25.65 5.85 4.35
CA ASN A 252 -24.89 5.91 5.60
C ASN A 252 -23.40 5.52 5.47
N HIS A 253 -22.75 5.87 4.36
CA HIS A 253 -21.37 5.50 4.06
C HIS A 253 -20.41 5.74 5.24
N ALA A 254 -20.44 6.93 5.86
CA ALA A 254 -19.59 7.23 7.01
C ALA A 254 -19.87 6.31 8.22
N ALA A 255 -21.12 5.91 8.42
CA ALA A 255 -21.48 4.96 9.49
C ALA A 255 -20.98 3.53 9.16
N GLN A 256 -21.04 3.11 7.91
CA GLN A 256 -20.47 1.82 7.45
C GLN A 256 -18.95 1.78 7.66
N LEU A 257 -18.25 2.88 7.34
CA LEU A 257 -16.81 2.98 7.62
C LEU A 257 -16.55 2.96 9.14
N ALA A 258 -17.35 3.70 9.94
CA ALA A 258 -17.19 3.75 11.38
C ALA A 258 -17.40 2.37 12.04
N GLU A 259 -18.32 1.56 11.53
CA GLU A 259 -18.51 0.17 11.97
C GLU A 259 -17.24 -0.65 11.79
N ILE A 260 -16.64 -0.62 10.60
CA ILE A 260 -15.36 -1.30 10.31
C ILE A 260 -14.24 -0.76 11.21
N LEU A 261 -14.15 0.56 11.36
CA LEU A 261 -13.06 1.20 12.09
C LEU A 261 -13.12 0.97 13.60
N SER A 262 -14.32 0.74 14.15
CA SER A 262 -14.55 0.47 15.58
C SER A 262 -14.41 -1.01 15.95
N ASP A 263 -14.51 -1.93 14.99
CA ASP A 263 -14.39 -3.37 15.25
C ASP A 263 -12.91 -3.77 15.29
N PRO A 264 -12.40 -4.31 16.42
CA PRO A 264 -11.01 -4.77 16.55
C PRO A 264 -10.58 -5.82 15.51
N GLN A 265 -11.52 -6.58 14.95
CA GLN A 265 -11.25 -7.56 13.90
C GLN A 265 -10.71 -6.92 12.61
N PHE A 266 -10.93 -5.61 12.41
CA PHE A 266 -10.41 -4.86 11.27
C PHE A 266 -9.25 -3.91 11.64
N SER A 267 -8.54 -4.14 12.75
CA SER A 267 -7.44 -3.27 13.18
C SER A 267 -6.30 -3.12 12.16
N HIS A 268 -6.17 -4.07 11.25
CA HIS A 268 -5.19 -4.13 10.15
C HIS A 268 -5.65 -3.40 8.87
N VAL A 269 -6.87 -2.85 8.85
CA VAL A 269 -7.48 -2.20 7.69
C VAL A 269 -7.36 -0.70 7.79
N TYR A 270 -6.94 -0.06 6.72
CA TYR A 270 -6.80 1.38 6.53
C TYR A 270 -7.60 1.80 5.30
N PHE A 271 -7.91 3.09 5.19
CA PHE A 271 -8.57 3.65 4.03
C PHE A 271 -7.73 4.77 3.42
N ASP A 272 -7.61 4.81 2.11
CA ASP A 272 -7.14 6.03 1.48
C ASP A 272 -8.33 6.90 1.00
N ILE A 273 -8.08 8.19 0.94
CA ILE A 273 -9.01 9.18 0.40
C ILE A 273 -8.47 9.76 -0.92
N SER A 274 -7.82 8.92 -1.72
CA SER A 274 -7.25 9.32 -2.99
C SER A 274 -8.33 9.56 -4.07
N TRP A 275 -7.89 10.07 -5.22
CA TRP A 275 -8.68 10.29 -6.42
C TRP A 275 -9.62 11.52 -6.39
N ASN A 276 -9.52 12.37 -7.39
CA ASN A 276 -10.39 13.54 -7.54
C ASN A 276 -11.87 13.19 -7.74
N GLU A 277 -12.16 12.02 -8.32
CA GLU A 277 -13.51 11.52 -8.49
C GLU A 277 -14.18 11.12 -7.17
N VAL A 278 -13.38 10.78 -6.15
CA VAL A 278 -13.85 10.49 -4.79
C VAL A 278 -13.92 11.77 -3.97
N ALA A 279 -12.92 12.63 -4.09
CA ALA A 279 -12.93 13.93 -3.43
C ALA A 279 -14.19 14.75 -3.73
N LYS A 280 -14.73 14.65 -4.96
CA LYS A 280 -15.99 15.33 -5.33
C LYS A 280 -17.19 14.93 -4.46
N TYR A 281 -17.20 13.73 -3.85
CA TYR A 281 -18.26 13.32 -2.93
C TYR A 281 -17.98 13.78 -1.51
N LEU A 282 -16.75 13.61 -1.03
CA LEU A 282 -16.37 13.91 0.35
C LEU A 282 -16.43 15.42 0.65
N VAL A 283 -16.13 16.26 -0.34
CA VAL A 283 -16.17 17.73 -0.21
C VAL A 283 -17.24 18.39 -1.09
N ALA A 284 -18.28 17.65 -1.45
CA ALA A 284 -19.38 18.12 -2.29
C ALA A 284 -20.13 19.32 -1.66
N THR A 285 -20.36 19.23 -0.39
CA THR A 285 -21.09 20.24 0.42
C THR A 285 -20.40 20.46 1.75
N PRO A 286 -20.69 21.58 2.45
CA PRO A 286 -20.21 21.78 3.82
C PRO A 286 -20.63 20.64 4.77
N GLU A 287 -21.78 20.01 4.54
CA GLU A 287 -22.28 18.91 5.34
C GLU A 287 -21.45 17.65 5.10
N SER A 288 -21.30 17.20 3.84
CA SER A 288 -20.47 16.03 3.52
C SER A 288 -19.04 16.20 3.99
N THR A 289 -18.50 17.42 3.89
CA THR A 289 -17.14 17.73 4.38
C THR A 289 -17.04 17.57 5.90
N ARG A 290 -18.05 18.03 6.68
CA ARG A 290 -18.08 17.84 8.14
C ARG A 290 -18.18 16.36 8.50
N VAL A 291 -19.08 15.61 7.86
CA VAL A 291 -19.23 14.18 8.10
C VAL A 291 -17.91 13.43 7.86
N ALA A 292 -17.21 13.76 6.77
CA ALA A 292 -15.90 13.18 6.49
C ALA A 292 -14.86 13.58 7.54
N ALA A 293 -14.82 14.87 7.91
CA ALA A 293 -13.88 15.37 8.93
C ALA A 293 -14.12 14.73 10.30
N ASP A 294 -15.36 14.62 10.73
CA ASP A 294 -15.73 14.01 12.02
C ASP A 294 -15.30 12.54 12.08
N LEU A 295 -15.52 11.79 11.00
CA LEU A 295 -15.08 10.40 10.90
C LEU A 295 -13.55 10.30 10.98
N ILE A 296 -12.83 11.11 10.22
CA ILE A 296 -11.36 11.09 10.18
C ILE A 296 -10.77 11.55 11.52
N ASN A 297 -11.29 12.60 12.14
CA ASN A 297 -10.87 13.06 13.47
C ASN A 297 -11.11 11.99 14.55
N ARG A 298 -12.18 11.20 14.42
CA ARG A 298 -12.48 10.09 15.35
C ARG A 298 -11.53 8.91 15.17
N TYR A 299 -11.02 8.66 13.97
CA TYR A 299 -10.13 7.53 13.65
C TYR A 299 -8.85 7.99 12.95
N PRO A 300 -8.05 8.88 13.56
CA PRO A 300 -6.96 9.59 12.89
C PRO A 300 -5.82 8.69 12.39
N ASP A 301 -5.69 7.49 12.96
CA ASP A 301 -4.62 6.53 12.61
C ASP A 301 -4.99 5.60 11.46
N ARG A 302 -6.17 5.76 10.87
CA ARG A 302 -6.75 4.78 9.94
C ARG A 302 -6.97 5.32 8.52
N PHE A 303 -6.71 6.61 8.29
CA PHE A 303 -6.86 7.24 6.98
C PHE A 303 -5.51 7.70 6.43
N LEU A 304 -5.35 7.59 5.11
CA LEU A 304 -4.19 8.03 4.37
C LEU A 304 -4.61 8.93 3.21
N PHE A 305 -3.75 9.87 2.87
CA PHE A 305 -3.91 10.66 1.66
C PHE A 305 -3.18 10.01 0.49
N GLY A 306 -3.78 10.06 -0.70
CA GLY A 306 -3.18 9.69 -1.96
C GLY A 306 -3.71 10.56 -3.09
N THR A 307 -3.00 10.65 -4.20
CA THR A 307 -3.44 11.43 -5.36
C THR A 307 -4.26 10.63 -6.35
N ASP A 308 -3.95 9.35 -6.54
CA ASP A 308 -4.41 8.52 -7.66
C ASP A 308 -4.18 9.21 -9.02
N GLU A 309 -3.10 9.99 -9.09
CA GLU A 309 -2.73 10.65 -10.34
C GLU A 309 -1.91 9.71 -11.21
N VAL A 310 -2.14 9.78 -12.52
CA VAL A 310 -1.49 8.93 -13.52
C VAL A 310 -0.60 9.79 -14.41
N ALA A 311 0.71 9.49 -14.42
CA ALA A 311 1.68 10.10 -15.31
C ALA A 311 1.56 11.64 -15.42
N PRO A 312 1.62 12.41 -14.32
CA PRO A 312 1.41 13.85 -14.33
C PRO A 312 2.50 14.58 -15.11
N LYS A 313 2.16 15.72 -15.71
CA LYS A 313 3.08 16.56 -16.48
C LYS A 313 3.66 17.70 -15.64
N ASN A 314 3.04 18.06 -14.53
CA ASN A 314 3.48 19.14 -13.65
C ASN A 314 2.91 18.96 -12.24
N GLN A 315 3.37 19.77 -11.29
CA GLN A 315 2.96 19.69 -9.89
C GLN A 315 1.48 20.09 -9.67
N GLU A 316 0.94 21.02 -10.45
CA GLU A 316 -0.45 21.43 -10.32
C GLU A 316 -1.40 20.27 -10.65
N GLN A 317 -1.16 19.56 -11.75
CA GLN A 317 -1.88 18.35 -12.10
C GLN A 317 -1.73 17.30 -11.01
N TYR A 318 -0.49 17.03 -10.59
CA TYR A 318 -0.18 16.02 -9.58
C TYR A 318 -0.89 16.26 -8.25
N LEU A 319 -0.93 17.50 -7.78
CA LEU A 319 -1.50 17.85 -6.48
C LEU A 319 -2.96 18.33 -6.53
N ARG A 320 -3.64 18.16 -7.65
CA ARG A 320 -5.03 18.60 -7.83
C ARG A 320 -5.96 18.10 -6.73
N VAL A 321 -5.85 16.84 -6.38
CA VAL A 321 -6.66 16.20 -5.30
C VAL A 321 -6.34 16.81 -3.93
N TYR A 322 -5.07 17.07 -3.64
CA TYR A 322 -4.67 17.75 -2.40
C TYR A 322 -5.32 19.12 -2.27
N TYR A 323 -5.34 19.89 -3.34
CA TYR A 323 -5.99 21.21 -3.34
C TYR A 323 -7.51 21.13 -3.30
N GLN A 324 -8.11 20.12 -3.93
CA GLN A 324 -9.55 19.88 -3.87
C GLN A 324 -10.01 19.61 -2.42
N TYR A 325 -9.19 18.95 -1.61
CA TYR A 325 -9.46 18.69 -0.20
C TYR A 325 -9.22 19.88 0.75
N GLN A 326 -8.90 21.08 0.28
CA GLN A 326 -8.67 22.22 1.16
C GLN A 326 -9.82 22.49 2.17
N PRO A 327 -11.12 22.32 1.83
CA PRO A 327 -12.18 22.44 2.82
C PRO A 327 -12.08 21.40 3.94
N LEU A 328 -11.68 20.16 3.61
CA LEU A 328 -11.51 19.08 4.57
C LEU A 328 -10.32 19.34 5.50
N TRP A 329 -9.17 19.75 4.94
CA TRP A 329 -7.96 20.04 5.75
C TRP A 329 -8.18 21.09 6.84
N LYS A 330 -9.10 22.04 6.60
CA LYS A 330 -9.44 23.08 7.57
C LYS A 330 -10.28 22.58 8.75
N LEU A 331 -10.96 21.46 8.59
CA LEU A 331 -11.83 20.84 9.60
C LEU A 331 -11.13 19.73 10.39
N LEU A 332 -9.99 19.26 9.93
CA LEU A 332 -9.20 18.30 10.68
C LEU A 332 -8.39 18.99 11.77
N ASP A 333 -8.32 18.37 12.94
CA ASP A 333 -7.35 18.72 13.96
C ASP A 333 -5.95 18.65 13.37
N GLU A 334 -5.06 19.55 13.81
CA GLU A 334 -3.68 19.62 13.28
C GLU A 334 -2.96 18.27 13.36
N LYS A 335 -3.05 17.60 14.49
CA LYS A 335 -2.45 16.27 14.70
C LYS A 335 -3.06 15.21 13.78
N THR A 336 -4.38 15.24 13.58
CA THR A 336 -5.09 14.34 12.67
C THR A 336 -4.66 14.58 11.24
N ARG A 337 -4.62 15.84 10.82
CA ARG A 337 -4.18 16.23 9.48
C ARG A 337 -2.75 15.77 9.19
N ASP A 338 -1.82 15.95 10.13
CA ASP A 338 -0.44 15.48 10.00
C ASP A 338 -0.37 13.95 9.85
N LYS A 339 -1.14 13.20 10.64
CA LYS A 339 -1.24 11.74 10.52
C LYS A 339 -1.75 11.30 9.14
N VAL A 340 -2.84 11.91 8.65
CA VAL A 340 -3.45 11.56 7.36
C VAL A 340 -2.51 11.90 6.20
N LEU A 341 -1.87 13.06 6.26
CA LEU A 341 -0.97 13.52 5.20
C LEU A 341 0.40 12.86 5.23
N LYS A 342 0.91 12.42 6.41
CA LYS A 342 2.29 11.88 6.53
C LYS A 342 2.41 10.68 7.46
N GLY A 343 2.03 10.84 8.72
CA GLY A 343 2.42 9.91 9.77
C GLY A 343 1.91 8.48 9.57
N ASN A 344 0.70 8.31 9.05
CA ASN A 344 0.15 6.97 8.77
C ASN A 344 0.87 6.30 7.61
N TYR A 345 1.21 7.05 6.57
CA TYR A 345 2.06 6.57 5.49
C TYR A 345 3.39 6.04 6.02
N GLU A 346 4.12 6.88 6.74
CA GLU A 346 5.44 6.55 7.29
C GLU A 346 5.38 5.28 8.14
N ARG A 347 4.44 5.21 9.07
CA ARG A 347 4.25 4.05 9.95
C ARG A 347 3.98 2.76 9.17
N ILE A 348 3.13 2.80 8.15
CA ILE A 348 2.74 1.61 7.37
C ILE A 348 3.88 1.17 6.45
N PHE A 349 4.44 2.10 5.67
CA PHE A 349 5.45 1.75 4.67
C PHE A 349 6.82 1.47 5.28
N ASP A 350 7.20 2.11 6.40
CA ASP A 350 8.42 1.76 7.14
C ASP A 350 8.30 0.36 7.74
N GLY A 351 7.15 0.06 8.34
CA GLY A 351 6.87 -1.28 8.85
C GLY A 351 6.89 -2.36 7.76
N ALA A 352 6.27 -2.09 6.62
CA ALA A 352 6.29 -2.99 5.48
C ALA A 352 7.71 -3.17 4.93
N ARG A 353 8.44 -2.09 4.68
CA ARG A 353 9.82 -2.12 4.22
C ARG A 353 10.71 -2.97 5.13
N GLN A 354 10.61 -2.76 6.44
CA GLN A 354 11.39 -3.53 7.42
C GLN A 354 11.09 -5.02 7.34
N LYS A 355 9.81 -5.40 7.32
CA LYS A 355 9.38 -6.81 7.25
C LYS A 355 9.81 -7.49 5.96
N VAL A 356 9.62 -6.82 4.82
CA VAL A 356 10.01 -7.35 3.51
C VAL A 356 11.52 -7.56 3.44
N ARG A 357 12.34 -6.59 3.91
CA ARG A 357 13.81 -6.75 3.94
C ARG A 357 14.23 -7.90 4.85
N ALA A 358 13.56 -8.10 5.99
CA ALA A 358 13.81 -9.24 6.86
C ALA A 358 13.47 -10.58 6.17
N TRP A 359 12.34 -10.63 5.46
CA TRP A 359 11.95 -11.80 4.67
C TRP A 359 12.97 -12.09 3.55
N GLU A 360 13.38 -11.10 2.78
CA GLU A 360 14.40 -11.24 1.74
C GLU A 360 15.72 -11.79 2.29
N THR A 361 16.16 -11.28 3.43
CA THR A 361 17.37 -11.77 4.12
C THR A 361 17.21 -13.24 4.52
N ALA A 362 16.06 -13.62 5.07
CA ALA A 362 15.76 -15.01 5.45
C ALA A 362 15.71 -15.96 4.23
N GLN A 363 15.43 -15.44 3.04
CA GLN A 363 15.49 -16.17 1.78
C GLN A 363 16.89 -16.20 1.14
N GLY A 364 17.90 -15.62 1.79
CA GLY A 364 19.25 -15.50 1.24
C GLY A 364 19.38 -14.55 0.05
N LEU A 365 18.44 -13.61 -0.10
CA LEU A 365 18.46 -12.64 -1.17
C LEU A 365 19.37 -11.47 -0.79
N ASN A 366 20.44 -11.28 -1.55
CA ASN A 366 21.34 -10.16 -1.35
C ASN A 366 20.75 -8.89 -1.98
N THR A 367 20.49 -7.88 -1.17
CA THR A 367 20.24 -6.52 -1.66
C THR A 367 21.57 -5.92 -2.12
N LYS A 368 21.82 -5.91 -3.43
CA LYS A 368 22.99 -5.26 -4.01
C LYS A 368 22.81 -3.75 -4.06
#